data_194541e1938019119c2837a09afe8a7d
#
_entry.id   194541e1938019119c2837a09afe8a7d
#
_cell.length_a   1.000
_cell.length_b   1.000
_cell.length_c   1.000
_cell.angle_alpha   90.00
_cell.angle_beta   90.00
_cell.angle_gamma   90.00
#
_symmetry.space_group_name_H-M   'P 1'
#
loop_
_entity.id
_entity.type
_entity.pdbx_description
1 polymer ?
#
loop_
_entity_poly.entity_id
_entity_poly.type
_entity_poly.pdbx_seq_one_letter_code
_entity_poly.pdbx_strand_id
1 'polypeptide(L)'
;MKFAGELTQWPELLPRLCEMLDSDNYTVCEGAFGALQKICEDSAEALDSDTMNRPLNFLIPKFLQFFKHSSPKIRSHAIACVNQFIIGRSQALMNHIDDFIANIFNLANDDDPEVRKNICRAIVMLLEVRMDRLVPHMNSIIDYMLARTQDADEGVSLEACEFWLSLADEPVCKEALQPHLPKLIPVLVKGMKYSEIDIILLRGDVEEDEMVPDREEDIRPRFHRSRHHQIDHLSPSSHDGMNDGDASDDEDGNDDSSLSDWNLRKCSAAALDVLASVFRNDLLPVLLPILKETLFHGEWEIKESGILALGAIAEGCMTGMIPHLPELIPYLINCLSDKKALVRSITCWTLSRYSHWVVSQPHDAYLKPLMAELLKRILDSNKRVQEAACSAFATLEEEACTELVPYLGFILETLVFAFQKYQHKNLLILYDAIGTLADSVGHHLNKEEYIQLLMPPLIQKWNVLKDEDKDLFPLLECLSSVATALQEGFLPYCEPVYRRCVSLVEQTLNQHMLHIQNGEQFELPDKDFMIVALDLLSGLAEGLDIHIERLVASSNIMHLLYQCVQVRFYLRL
;
A
#
# COMPACT_ATOMS: atom_id res chain seq x y z
N MET A 1 -17.49 5.15 -16.71
CA MET A 1 -18.86 5.03 -17.28
C MET A 1 -19.30 3.56 -17.17
N LYS A 2 -20.40 3.27 -16.48
CA LYS A 2 -20.92 1.90 -16.35
C LYS A 2 -21.63 1.53 -17.64
N PHE A 3 -20.95 0.86 -18.55
CA PHE A 3 -21.47 0.39 -19.84
C PHE A 3 -22.51 -0.73 -19.75
N ALA A 4 -22.78 -1.31 -18.57
CA ALA A 4 -23.69 -2.45 -18.41
C ALA A 4 -25.12 -2.19 -18.95
N GLY A 5 -25.59 -0.93 -18.97
CA GLY A 5 -26.89 -0.58 -19.55
C GLY A 5 -26.91 -0.41 -21.07
N GLU A 6 -25.75 -0.24 -21.70
CA GLU A 6 -25.64 0.05 -23.13
C GLU A 6 -25.59 -1.21 -24.00
N LEU A 7 -25.04 -2.32 -23.50
CA LEU A 7 -25.03 -3.61 -24.23
C LEU A 7 -26.44 -4.15 -24.52
N THR A 8 -27.39 -3.95 -23.61
CA THR A 8 -28.77 -4.34 -23.80
C THR A 8 -29.49 -3.50 -24.86
N GLN A 9 -29.01 -2.26 -25.08
CA GLN A 9 -29.55 -1.34 -26.08
C GLN A 9 -29.02 -1.63 -27.49
N TRP A 10 -27.95 -2.41 -27.62
CA TRP A 10 -27.36 -2.80 -28.91
C TRP A 10 -27.24 -4.32 -29.06
N PRO A 11 -28.36 -5.05 -29.21
CA PRO A 11 -28.37 -6.50 -29.20
C PRO A 11 -27.64 -7.16 -30.39
N GLU A 12 -27.38 -6.41 -31.46
CA GLU A 12 -26.66 -6.90 -32.64
C GLU A 12 -25.13 -6.85 -32.51
N LEU A 13 -24.60 -6.13 -31.50
CA LEU A 13 -23.17 -5.90 -31.34
C LEU A 13 -22.40 -7.22 -31.18
N LEU A 14 -22.75 -8.03 -30.18
CA LEU A 14 -22.05 -9.29 -29.88
C LEU A 14 -22.12 -10.28 -31.05
N PRO A 15 -23.30 -10.54 -31.66
CA PRO A 15 -23.38 -11.39 -32.85
C PRO A 15 -22.50 -10.90 -33.99
N ARG A 16 -22.48 -9.58 -34.24
CA ARG A 16 -21.68 -9.01 -35.31
C ARG A 16 -20.18 -9.13 -35.05
N LEU A 17 -19.71 -8.88 -33.81
CA LEU A 17 -18.31 -9.08 -33.43
C LEU A 17 -17.92 -10.57 -33.60
N CYS A 18 -18.79 -11.50 -33.21
CA CYS A 18 -18.54 -12.94 -33.38
C CYS A 18 -18.43 -13.36 -34.85
N GLU A 19 -19.22 -12.78 -35.75
CA GLU A 19 -19.08 -12.99 -37.19
C GLU A 19 -17.72 -12.46 -37.72
N MET A 20 -17.26 -11.30 -37.19
CA MET A 20 -16.00 -10.72 -37.59
C MET A 20 -14.78 -11.53 -37.10
N LEU A 21 -14.93 -12.37 -36.07
CA LEU A 21 -13.86 -13.29 -35.64
C LEU A 21 -13.56 -14.36 -36.69
N ASP A 22 -14.54 -14.75 -37.52
CA ASP A 22 -14.37 -15.74 -38.58
C ASP A 22 -13.88 -15.14 -39.89
N SER A 23 -13.52 -13.85 -39.89
CA SER A 23 -12.99 -13.17 -41.08
C SER A 23 -11.57 -13.66 -41.42
N ASP A 24 -11.34 -13.94 -42.69
CA ASP A 24 -10.01 -14.23 -43.23
C ASP A 24 -9.08 -13.01 -43.16
N ASN A 25 -9.62 -11.81 -42.94
CA ASN A 25 -8.85 -10.59 -42.78
C ASN A 25 -8.38 -10.46 -41.32
N TYR A 26 -7.07 -10.62 -41.13
CA TYR A 26 -6.40 -10.55 -39.82
C TYR A 26 -6.75 -9.27 -39.02
N THR A 27 -6.75 -8.11 -39.67
CA THR A 27 -7.02 -6.82 -38.99
C THR A 27 -8.46 -6.70 -38.50
N VAL A 28 -9.40 -7.32 -39.21
CA VAL A 28 -10.82 -7.37 -38.82
C VAL A 28 -10.99 -8.29 -37.61
N CYS A 29 -10.36 -9.46 -37.64
CA CYS A 29 -10.39 -10.42 -36.52
C CYS A 29 -9.73 -9.82 -35.26
N GLU A 30 -8.55 -9.21 -35.39
CA GLU A 30 -7.84 -8.56 -34.29
C GLU A 30 -8.67 -7.42 -33.68
N GLY A 31 -9.25 -6.54 -34.53
CA GLY A 31 -10.10 -5.45 -34.05
C GLY A 31 -11.35 -5.94 -33.32
N ALA A 32 -11.98 -7.02 -33.82
CA ALA A 32 -13.13 -7.65 -33.15
C ALA A 32 -12.75 -8.24 -31.79
N PHE A 33 -11.60 -8.91 -31.67
CA PHE A 33 -11.09 -9.39 -30.38
C PHE A 33 -10.75 -8.27 -29.41
N GLY A 34 -10.10 -7.19 -29.87
CA GLY A 34 -9.83 -6.04 -29.02
C GLY A 34 -11.11 -5.42 -28.45
N ALA A 35 -12.17 -5.29 -29.28
CA ALA A 35 -13.47 -4.82 -28.81
C ALA A 35 -14.12 -5.79 -27.82
N LEU A 36 -14.09 -7.11 -28.10
CA LEU A 36 -14.63 -8.13 -27.21
C LEU A 36 -13.90 -8.18 -25.89
N GLN A 37 -12.57 -8.01 -25.88
CA GLN A 37 -11.79 -7.96 -24.65
C GLN A 37 -12.25 -6.80 -23.76
N LYS A 38 -12.40 -5.59 -24.31
CA LYS A 38 -12.94 -4.45 -23.57
C LYS A 38 -14.34 -4.68 -23.03
N ILE A 39 -15.21 -5.29 -23.83
CA ILE A 39 -16.56 -5.65 -23.38
C ILE A 39 -16.51 -6.69 -22.25
N CYS A 40 -15.61 -7.67 -22.31
CA CYS A 40 -15.43 -8.66 -21.24
C CYS A 40 -14.87 -8.01 -19.95
N GLU A 41 -13.93 -7.06 -20.07
CA GLU A 41 -13.37 -6.31 -18.94
C GLU A 41 -14.45 -5.44 -18.27
N ASP A 42 -15.20 -4.66 -19.06
CA ASP A 42 -16.14 -3.66 -18.52
C ASP A 42 -17.52 -4.24 -18.13
N SER A 43 -17.91 -5.40 -18.66
CA SER A 43 -19.28 -5.90 -18.57
C SER A 43 -19.37 -7.41 -18.29
N ALA A 44 -18.40 -7.97 -17.56
CA ALA A 44 -18.33 -9.41 -17.26
C ALA A 44 -19.62 -9.97 -16.65
N GLU A 45 -20.20 -9.28 -15.67
CA GLU A 45 -21.44 -9.67 -14.99
C GLU A 45 -22.65 -9.66 -15.94
N ALA A 46 -22.75 -8.65 -16.81
CA ALA A 46 -23.83 -8.55 -17.77
C ALA A 46 -23.79 -9.70 -18.78
N LEU A 47 -22.58 -10.10 -19.21
CA LEU A 47 -22.39 -11.21 -20.14
C LEU A 47 -22.74 -12.58 -19.54
N ASP A 48 -22.67 -12.75 -18.22
CA ASP A 48 -23.05 -13.97 -17.52
C ASP A 48 -24.54 -13.97 -17.07
N SER A 49 -25.26 -12.87 -17.33
CA SER A 49 -26.63 -12.70 -16.84
C SER A 49 -27.69 -13.36 -17.75
N ASP A 50 -28.81 -13.81 -17.12
CA ASP A 50 -29.99 -14.32 -17.84
C ASP A 50 -30.68 -13.24 -18.67
N THR A 51 -30.54 -11.99 -18.31
CA THR A 51 -31.14 -10.84 -19.01
C THR A 51 -30.65 -10.70 -20.45
N MET A 52 -29.42 -11.15 -20.72
CA MET A 52 -28.81 -11.16 -22.04
C MET A 52 -28.83 -12.55 -22.72
N ASN A 53 -29.61 -13.52 -22.21
CA ASN A 53 -29.63 -14.90 -22.70
C ASN A 53 -28.27 -15.62 -22.58
N ARG A 54 -27.45 -15.28 -21.59
CA ARG A 54 -26.15 -15.89 -21.29
C ARG A 54 -25.22 -16.01 -22.51
N PRO A 55 -24.78 -14.91 -23.10
CA PRO A 55 -23.94 -14.95 -24.30
C PRO A 55 -22.62 -15.70 -24.09
N LEU A 56 -22.15 -15.86 -22.85
CA LEU A 56 -20.95 -16.63 -22.53
C LEU A 56 -21.02 -18.10 -22.91
N ASN A 57 -22.23 -18.70 -22.93
CA ASN A 57 -22.38 -20.09 -23.38
C ASN A 57 -21.91 -20.29 -24.82
N PHE A 58 -21.96 -19.25 -25.64
CA PHE A 58 -21.45 -19.25 -26.99
C PHE A 58 -20.03 -18.69 -27.10
N LEU A 59 -19.73 -17.60 -26.36
CA LEU A 59 -18.46 -16.90 -26.45
C LEU A 59 -17.28 -17.72 -25.90
N ILE A 60 -17.44 -18.42 -24.78
CA ILE A 60 -16.36 -19.22 -24.18
C ILE A 60 -15.86 -20.31 -25.13
N PRO A 61 -16.71 -21.21 -25.69
CA PRO A 61 -16.26 -22.19 -26.68
C PRO A 61 -15.62 -21.54 -27.92
N LYS A 62 -16.14 -20.38 -28.34
CA LYS A 62 -15.58 -19.63 -29.46
C LYS A 62 -14.16 -19.13 -29.15
N PHE A 63 -13.94 -18.50 -28.02
CA PHE A 63 -12.61 -18.01 -27.61
C PHE A 63 -11.60 -19.16 -27.52
N LEU A 64 -11.98 -20.31 -26.97
CA LEU A 64 -11.08 -21.47 -26.84
C LEU A 64 -10.60 -22.00 -28.21
N GLN A 65 -11.37 -21.85 -29.29
CA GLN A 65 -10.94 -22.24 -30.64
C GLN A 65 -9.74 -21.38 -31.10
N PHE A 66 -9.69 -20.11 -30.71
CA PHE A 66 -8.63 -19.16 -31.12
C PHE A 66 -7.33 -19.29 -30.31
N PHE A 67 -7.28 -20.11 -29.30
CA PHE A 67 -6.02 -20.41 -28.61
C PHE A 67 -4.99 -21.08 -29.51
N LYS A 68 -5.42 -21.72 -30.58
CA LYS A 68 -4.57 -22.36 -31.60
C LYS A 68 -4.32 -21.49 -32.84
N HIS A 69 -4.73 -20.23 -32.80
CA HIS A 69 -4.59 -19.33 -33.94
C HIS A 69 -3.10 -19.03 -34.23
N SER A 70 -2.75 -18.87 -35.51
CA SER A 70 -1.37 -18.59 -35.94
C SER A 70 -0.82 -17.26 -35.40
N SER A 71 -1.66 -16.24 -35.27
CA SER A 71 -1.26 -14.94 -34.72
C SER A 71 -1.21 -14.97 -33.19
N PRO A 72 -0.07 -14.56 -32.57
CA PRO A 72 0.05 -14.47 -31.12
C PRO A 72 -0.88 -13.41 -30.51
N LYS A 73 -1.09 -12.29 -31.17
CA LYS A 73 -2.03 -11.25 -30.68
C LYS A 73 -3.44 -11.77 -30.52
N ILE A 74 -3.92 -12.58 -31.48
CA ILE A 74 -5.25 -13.18 -31.40
C ILE A 74 -5.30 -14.21 -30.29
N ARG A 75 -4.25 -15.03 -30.11
CA ARG A 75 -4.17 -15.97 -28.98
C ARG A 75 -4.21 -15.21 -27.63
N SER A 76 -3.44 -14.14 -27.52
CA SER A 76 -3.40 -13.30 -26.32
C SER A 76 -4.75 -12.70 -25.98
N HIS A 77 -5.43 -12.06 -26.93
CA HIS A 77 -6.79 -11.53 -26.75
C HIS A 77 -7.80 -12.60 -26.35
N ALA A 78 -7.74 -13.77 -26.98
CA ALA A 78 -8.66 -14.87 -26.66
C ALA A 78 -8.47 -15.35 -25.21
N ILE A 79 -7.24 -15.50 -24.73
CA ILE A 79 -6.94 -15.88 -23.33
C ILE A 79 -7.39 -14.77 -22.39
N ALA A 80 -7.08 -13.50 -22.70
CA ALA A 80 -7.45 -12.35 -21.88
C ALA A 80 -8.99 -12.25 -21.72
N CYS A 81 -9.76 -12.50 -22.77
CA CYS A 81 -11.23 -12.56 -22.68
C CYS A 81 -11.71 -13.64 -21.72
N VAL A 82 -11.16 -14.86 -21.79
CA VAL A 82 -11.57 -15.97 -20.91
C VAL A 82 -11.18 -15.70 -19.45
N ASN A 83 -10.01 -15.09 -19.22
CA ASN A 83 -9.51 -14.78 -17.88
C ASN A 83 -10.49 -13.93 -17.07
N GLN A 84 -11.26 -13.02 -17.70
CA GLN A 84 -12.25 -12.17 -17.03
C GLN A 84 -13.37 -12.96 -16.30
N PHE A 85 -13.56 -14.22 -16.65
CA PHE A 85 -14.65 -15.04 -16.12
C PHE A 85 -14.18 -16.11 -15.12
N ILE A 86 -12.88 -16.16 -14.78
CA ILE A 86 -12.32 -17.16 -13.86
C ILE A 86 -12.78 -16.88 -12.44
N ILE A 87 -12.50 -15.68 -11.91
CA ILE A 87 -12.80 -15.31 -10.52
C ILE A 87 -14.31 -15.36 -10.25
N GLY A 88 -15.12 -14.82 -11.18
CA GLY A 88 -16.60 -14.88 -11.10
C GLY A 88 -17.18 -16.28 -11.21
N ARG A 89 -16.37 -17.33 -11.45
CA ARG A 89 -16.80 -18.74 -11.57
C ARG A 89 -17.96 -18.92 -12.54
N SER A 90 -17.93 -18.19 -13.67
CA SER A 90 -18.97 -18.27 -14.69
C SER A 90 -19.28 -19.74 -15.03
N GLN A 91 -20.55 -20.10 -14.98
CA GLN A 91 -20.99 -21.49 -15.31
C GLN A 91 -20.56 -21.92 -16.71
N ALA A 92 -20.58 -20.98 -17.66
CA ALA A 92 -20.15 -21.24 -19.04
C ALA A 92 -18.68 -21.67 -19.10
N LEU A 93 -17.79 -20.99 -18.33
CA LEU A 93 -16.38 -21.35 -18.24
C LEU A 93 -16.19 -22.65 -17.45
N MET A 94 -16.90 -22.82 -16.33
CA MET A 94 -16.76 -24.01 -15.49
C MET A 94 -17.12 -25.29 -16.26
N ASN A 95 -18.05 -25.22 -17.23
CA ASN A 95 -18.38 -26.34 -18.10
C ASN A 95 -17.24 -26.72 -19.07
N HIS A 96 -16.32 -25.78 -19.35
CA HIS A 96 -15.18 -25.96 -20.25
C HIS A 96 -13.82 -25.86 -19.54
N ILE A 97 -13.82 -25.93 -18.21
CA ILE A 97 -12.62 -25.62 -17.40
C ILE A 97 -11.44 -26.56 -17.70
N ASP A 98 -11.72 -27.85 -17.92
CA ASP A 98 -10.67 -28.85 -18.20
C ASP A 98 -10.06 -28.61 -19.60
N ASP A 99 -10.88 -28.23 -20.59
CA ASP A 99 -10.41 -27.85 -21.93
C ASP A 99 -9.58 -26.56 -21.87
N PHE A 100 -10.02 -25.60 -21.08
CA PHE A 100 -9.27 -24.35 -20.85
C PHE A 100 -7.90 -24.63 -20.24
N ILE A 101 -7.84 -25.39 -19.14
CA ILE A 101 -6.59 -25.76 -18.47
C ILE A 101 -5.64 -26.51 -19.42
N ALA A 102 -6.15 -27.47 -20.18
CA ALA A 102 -5.36 -28.21 -21.16
C ALA A 102 -4.78 -27.29 -22.26
N ASN A 103 -5.57 -26.32 -22.73
CA ASN A 103 -5.11 -25.37 -23.75
C ASN A 103 -4.07 -24.40 -23.21
N ILE A 104 -4.20 -23.85 -21.99
CA ILE A 104 -3.16 -22.97 -21.40
C ILE A 104 -1.85 -23.74 -21.17
N PHE A 105 -1.89 -24.99 -20.74
CA PHE A 105 -0.66 -25.80 -20.60
C PHE A 105 0.03 -26.06 -21.95
N ASN A 106 -0.74 -26.25 -23.03
CA ASN A 106 -0.19 -26.40 -24.37
C ASN A 106 0.49 -25.11 -24.88
N LEU A 107 0.03 -23.94 -24.43
CA LEU A 107 0.57 -22.63 -24.79
C LEU A 107 1.64 -22.11 -23.80
N ALA A 108 1.98 -22.89 -22.77
CA ALA A 108 2.88 -22.44 -21.71
C ALA A 108 4.23 -21.90 -22.22
N ASN A 109 4.76 -22.43 -23.31
CA ASN A 109 6.02 -22.03 -23.92
C ASN A 109 5.82 -21.22 -25.21
N ASP A 110 4.74 -20.44 -25.31
CA ASP A 110 4.52 -19.56 -26.45
C ASP A 110 5.66 -18.52 -26.57
N ASP A 111 6.08 -18.22 -27.80
CA ASP A 111 7.16 -17.27 -28.06
C ASP A 111 6.77 -15.82 -27.71
N ASP A 112 5.49 -15.51 -27.75
CA ASP A 112 4.96 -14.18 -27.49
C ASP A 112 4.82 -13.91 -25.98
N PRO A 113 5.38 -12.79 -25.46
CA PRO A 113 5.33 -12.48 -24.04
C PRO A 113 3.90 -12.19 -23.53
N GLU A 114 3.03 -11.55 -24.33
CA GLU A 114 1.64 -11.28 -23.91
C GLU A 114 0.82 -12.57 -23.79
N VAL A 115 1.10 -13.58 -24.60
CA VAL A 115 0.49 -14.91 -24.42
C VAL A 115 0.95 -15.54 -23.13
N ARG A 116 2.27 -15.57 -22.86
CA ARG A 116 2.83 -16.12 -21.60
C ARG A 116 2.31 -15.39 -20.37
N LYS A 117 2.22 -14.05 -20.43
CA LYS A 117 1.67 -13.21 -19.36
C LYS A 117 0.23 -13.59 -19.01
N ASN A 118 -0.64 -13.69 -20.02
CA ASN A 118 -2.03 -14.08 -19.81
C ASN A 118 -2.17 -15.53 -19.30
N ILE A 119 -1.24 -16.43 -19.64
CA ILE A 119 -1.19 -17.79 -19.09
C ILE A 119 -0.82 -17.76 -17.60
N CYS A 120 0.21 -16.99 -17.22
CA CYS A 120 0.59 -16.84 -15.81
C CYS A 120 -0.59 -16.29 -15.00
N ARG A 121 -1.25 -15.25 -15.49
CA ARG A 121 -2.46 -14.68 -14.87
C ARG A 121 -3.58 -15.70 -14.72
N ALA A 122 -3.85 -16.51 -15.76
CA ALA A 122 -4.85 -17.57 -15.69
C ALA A 122 -4.53 -18.60 -14.60
N ILE A 123 -3.28 -19.02 -14.48
CA ILE A 123 -2.85 -19.98 -13.45
C ILE A 123 -3.01 -19.39 -12.05
N VAL A 124 -2.62 -18.12 -11.84
CA VAL A 124 -2.81 -17.41 -10.55
C VAL A 124 -4.29 -17.38 -10.17
N MET A 125 -5.17 -16.96 -11.06
CA MET A 125 -6.62 -16.94 -10.82
C MET A 125 -7.21 -18.34 -10.57
N LEU A 126 -6.69 -19.36 -11.25
CA LEU A 126 -7.16 -20.75 -11.08
C LEU A 126 -6.73 -21.33 -9.73
N LEU A 127 -5.64 -20.87 -9.11
CA LEU A 127 -5.28 -21.26 -7.74
C LEU A 127 -6.42 -20.97 -6.78
N GLU A 128 -6.99 -19.77 -6.86
CA GLU A 128 -8.05 -19.32 -5.97
C GLU A 128 -9.39 -20.05 -6.23
N VAL A 129 -9.68 -20.33 -7.49
CA VAL A 129 -11.02 -20.80 -7.90
C VAL A 129 -11.09 -22.32 -8.05
N ARG A 130 -10.05 -22.94 -8.59
CA ARG A 130 -10.02 -24.36 -8.97
C ARG A 130 -8.70 -25.05 -8.63
N MET A 131 -8.22 -24.84 -7.41
CA MET A 131 -7.04 -25.53 -6.87
C MET A 131 -7.11 -27.05 -7.09
N ASP A 132 -8.31 -27.63 -6.95
CA ASP A 132 -8.54 -29.06 -7.16
C ASP A 132 -8.03 -29.58 -8.51
N ARG A 133 -8.08 -28.75 -9.55
CA ARG A 133 -7.61 -29.09 -10.90
C ARG A 133 -6.10 -28.87 -11.08
N LEU A 134 -5.49 -28.01 -10.27
CA LEU A 134 -4.07 -27.69 -10.38
C LEU A 134 -3.18 -28.62 -9.53
N VAL A 135 -3.66 -29.10 -8.39
CA VAL A 135 -2.90 -29.97 -7.45
C VAL A 135 -2.22 -31.13 -8.15
N PRO A 136 -2.86 -31.91 -9.08
CA PRO A 136 -2.20 -33.02 -9.76
C PRO A 136 -0.99 -32.62 -10.62
N HIS A 137 -0.91 -31.34 -10.99
CA HIS A 137 0.13 -30.79 -11.86
C HIS A 137 1.05 -29.81 -11.14
N MET A 138 0.92 -29.67 -9.80
CA MET A 138 1.52 -28.61 -9.02
C MET A 138 3.06 -28.52 -9.20
N ASN A 139 3.78 -29.62 -9.20
CA ASN A 139 5.23 -29.60 -9.41
C ASN A 139 5.62 -29.01 -10.77
N SER A 140 4.90 -29.36 -11.82
CA SER A 140 5.14 -28.82 -13.17
C SER A 140 4.78 -27.33 -13.27
N ILE A 141 3.72 -26.91 -12.57
CA ILE A 141 3.32 -25.52 -12.48
C ILE A 141 4.36 -24.71 -11.75
N ILE A 142 4.87 -25.20 -10.61
CA ILE A 142 5.93 -24.55 -9.83
C ILE A 142 7.20 -24.38 -10.69
N ASP A 143 7.66 -25.43 -11.37
CA ASP A 143 8.84 -25.34 -12.24
C ASP A 143 8.62 -24.35 -13.40
N TYR A 144 7.41 -24.30 -13.97
CA TYR A 144 7.02 -23.33 -14.99
C TYR A 144 7.04 -21.91 -14.45
N MET A 145 6.40 -21.66 -13.31
CA MET A 145 6.33 -20.33 -12.70
C MET A 145 7.70 -19.83 -12.24
N LEU A 146 8.59 -20.74 -11.75
CA LEU A 146 9.98 -20.40 -11.46
C LEU A 146 10.73 -19.92 -12.71
N ALA A 147 10.50 -20.58 -13.85
CA ALA A 147 11.10 -20.14 -15.11
C ALA A 147 10.54 -18.81 -15.58
N ARG A 148 9.22 -18.59 -15.42
CA ARG A 148 8.56 -17.34 -15.84
C ARG A 148 8.86 -16.16 -14.93
N THR A 149 9.04 -16.36 -13.62
CA THR A 149 9.51 -15.29 -12.70
C THR A 149 10.88 -14.72 -13.11
N GLN A 150 11.62 -15.42 -13.95
CA GLN A 150 12.90 -15.00 -14.52
C GLN A 150 12.78 -14.70 -16.03
N ASP A 151 11.58 -14.47 -16.54
CA ASP A 151 11.38 -14.13 -17.96
C ASP A 151 12.08 -12.82 -18.32
N ALA A 152 12.49 -12.70 -19.57
CA ALA A 152 13.11 -11.46 -20.07
C ALA A 152 12.11 -10.29 -20.16
N ASP A 153 10.82 -10.61 -20.29
CA ASP A 153 9.74 -9.64 -20.25
C ASP A 153 9.30 -9.39 -18.79
N GLU A 154 9.36 -8.14 -18.37
CA GLU A 154 9.05 -7.74 -16.99
C GLU A 154 7.58 -7.99 -16.62
N GLY A 155 6.65 -7.80 -17.57
CA GLY A 155 5.23 -8.09 -17.37
C GLY A 155 4.96 -9.57 -17.12
N VAL A 156 5.67 -10.47 -17.82
CA VAL A 156 5.58 -11.92 -17.61
C VAL A 156 6.15 -12.29 -16.25
N SER A 157 7.31 -11.73 -15.89
CA SER A 157 7.96 -12.06 -14.62
C SER A 157 7.16 -11.55 -13.43
N LEU A 158 6.51 -10.40 -13.53
CA LEU A 158 5.61 -9.88 -12.50
C LEU A 158 4.38 -10.79 -12.32
N GLU A 159 3.66 -11.11 -13.38
CA GLU A 159 2.48 -12.01 -13.29
C GLU A 159 2.85 -13.41 -12.76
N ALA A 160 4.02 -13.91 -13.11
CA ALA A 160 4.51 -15.18 -12.55
C ALA A 160 4.89 -15.05 -11.07
N CYS A 161 5.35 -13.88 -10.63
CA CYS A 161 5.69 -13.63 -9.23
C CYS A 161 4.46 -13.60 -8.33
N GLU A 162 3.32 -13.11 -8.82
CA GLU A 162 2.02 -13.14 -8.12
C GLU A 162 1.60 -14.55 -7.70
N PHE A 163 2.01 -15.56 -8.45
CA PHE A 163 1.74 -16.95 -8.12
C PHE A 163 2.25 -17.34 -6.71
N TRP A 164 3.41 -16.82 -6.30
CA TRP A 164 4.00 -17.14 -5.00
C TRP A 164 3.21 -16.55 -3.85
N LEU A 165 2.64 -15.36 -4.04
CA LEU A 165 1.72 -14.73 -3.08
C LEU A 165 0.44 -15.56 -2.95
N SER A 166 -0.22 -15.85 -4.06
CA SER A 166 -1.48 -16.59 -4.05
C SER A 166 -1.32 -18.02 -3.53
N LEU A 167 -0.20 -18.69 -3.86
CA LEU A 167 0.06 -20.04 -3.36
C LEU A 167 0.37 -20.06 -1.85
N ALA A 168 0.93 -18.98 -1.30
CA ALA A 168 1.24 -18.88 0.12
C ALA A 168 -0.02 -18.92 1.01
N ASP A 169 -1.15 -18.44 0.51
CA ASP A 169 -2.44 -18.46 1.22
C ASP A 169 -3.11 -19.84 1.19
N GLU A 170 -2.61 -20.76 0.34
CA GLU A 170 -3.21 -22.07 0.17
C GLU A 170 -2.66 -23.11 1.16
N PRO A 171 -3.50 -23.99 1.72
CA PRO A 171 -3.08 -25.02 2.69
C PRO A 171 -1.98 -25.97 2.16
N VAL A 172 -1.90 -26.16 0.85
CA VAL A 172 -0.92 -27.03 0.21
C VAL A 172 0.45 -26.37 0.04
N CYS A 173 0.57 -25.07 0.30
CA CYS A 173 1.78 -24.28 0.06
C CYS A 173 3.04 -24.93 0.65
N LYS A 174 3.00 -25.25 1.94
CA LYS A 174 4.18 -25.77 2.66
C LYS A 174 4.67 -27.09 2.06
N GLU A 175 3.78 -28.01 1.77
CA GLU A 175 4.13 -29.31 1.19
C GLU A 175 4.63 -29.17 -0.26
N ALA A 176 3.96 -28.33 -1.05
CA ALA A 176 4.28 -28.13 -2.45
C ALA A 176 5.60 -27.40 -2.67
N LEU A 177 5.89 -26.33 -1.88
CA LEU A 177 7.06 -25.48 -2.08
C LEU A 177 8.32 -25.93 -1.33
N GLN A 178 8.20 -26.72 -0.27
CA GLN A 178 9.38 -27.13 0.53
C GLN A 178 10.54 -27.70 -0.32
N PRO A 179 10.32 -28.58 -1.31
CA PRO A 179 11.39 -29.10 -2.16
C PRO A 179 11.98 -28.04 -3.11
N HIS A 180 11.23 -26.98 -3.40
CA HIS A 180 11.58 -25.96 -4.37
C HIS A 180 12.20 -24.70 -3.76
N LEU A 181 12.19 -24.54 -2.42
CA LEU A 181 12.77 -23.39 -1.72
C LEU A 181 14.22 -23.07 -2.14
N PRO A 182 15.13 -24.05 -2.30
CA PRO A 182 16.51 -23.77 -2.71
C PRO A 182 16.62 -23.12 -4.10
N LYS A 183 15.60 -23.27 -4.95
CA LYS A 183 15.54 -22.63 -6.26
C LYS A 183 14.76 -21.31 -6.20
N LEU A 184 13.66 -21.26 -5.45
CA LEU A 184 12.74 -20.12 -5.39
C LEU A 184 13.35 -18.92 -4.65
N ILE A 185 13.94 -19.13 -3.48
CA ILE A 185 14.44 -18.04 -2.65
C ILE A 185 15.53 -17.21 -3.35
N PRO A 186 16.53 -17.80 -4.03
CA PRO A 186 17.47 -17.01 -4.82
C PRO A 186 16.82 -16.19 -5.93
N VAL A 187 15.76 -16.72 -6.57
CA VAL A 187 15.02 -16.02 -7.63
C VAL A 187 14.30 -14.81 -7.07
N LEU A 188 13.62 -14.94 -5.93
CA LEU A 188 12.93 -13.82 -5.29
C LEU A 188 13.92 -12.74 -4.84
N VAL A 189 15.02 -13.09 -4.18
CA VAL A 189 16.04 -12.13 -3.75
C VAL A 189 16.65 -11.40 -4.95
N LYS A 190 16.89 -12.10 -6.07
CA LYS A 190 17.34 -11.48 -7.31
C LYS A 190 16.29 -10.52 -7.91
N GLY A 191 15.01 -10.89 -7.84
CA GLY A 191 13.89 -10.04 -8.29
C GLY A 191 13.72 -8.77 -7.45
N MET A 192 14.27 -8.71 -6.24
CA MET A 192 14.27 -7.53 -5.38
C MET A 192 15.28 -6.46 -5.78
N LYS A 193 16.23 -6.78 -6.66
CA LYS A 193 17.20 -5.80 -7.17
C LYS A 193 16.48 -4.76 -8.03
N TYR A 194 16.86 -3.50 -7.89
CA TYR A 194 16.38 -2.44 -8.79
C TYR A 194 16.77 -2.74 -10.23
N SER A 195 15.85 -2.57 -11.17
CA SER A 195 16.15 -2.51 -12.59
C SER A 195 16.81 -1.18 -12.98
N GLU A 196 17.46 -1.13 -14.14
CA GLU A 196 18.01 0.14 -14.65
C GLU A 196 16.91 1.19 -14.86
N ILE A 197 15.72 0.76 -15.26
CA ILE A 197 14.56 1.62 -15.45
C ILE A 197 14.09 2.18 -14.10
N ASP A 198 13.97 1.34 -13.06
CA ASP A 198 13.62 1.79 -11.72
C ASP A 198 14.61 2.86 -11.22
N ILE A 199 15.92 2.65 -11.42
CA ILE A 199 16.94 3.60 -10.98
C ILE A 199 16.77 4.95 -11.69
N ILE A 200 16.49 4.95 -13.00
CA ILE A 200 16.26 6.17 -13.77
C ILE A 200 14.99 6.89 -13.31
N LEU A 201 13.88 6.18 -13.21
CA LEU A 201 12.58 6.72 -12.79
C LEU A 201 12.62 7.28 -11.37
N LEU A 202 13.28 6.56 -10.46
CA LEU A 202 13.45 6.98 -9.08
C LEU A 202 14.52 8.07 -8.90
N ARG A 203 15.25 8.46 -9.97
CA ARG A 203 16.45 9.29 -9.86
C ARG A 203 17.41 8.73 -8.79
N GLY A 204 17.62 7.41 -8.84
CA GLY A 204 18.40 6.67 -7.83
C GLY A 204 19.88 7.02 -7.81
N ASP A 205 20.37 7.79 -8.77
CA ASP A 205 21.70 8.39 -8.83
C ASP A 205 21.81 9.74 -8.11
N VAL A 206 20.68 10.33 -7.70
CA VAL A 206 20.64 11.60 -6.95
C VAL A 206 20.80 11.33 -5.46
N GLU A 207 21.89 11.80 -4.87
CA GLU A 207 22.19 11.63 -3.45
C GLU A 207 21.67 12.79 -2.58
N GLU A 208 21.54 13.96 -3.14
CA GLU A 208 21.12 15.20 -2.45
C GLU A 208 20.07 15.94 -3.29
N ASP A 209 18.86 16.09 -2.76
CA ASP A 209 17.74 16.76 -3.43
C ASP A 209 16.88 17.64 -2.49
N GLU A 210 17.30 17.84 -1.25
CA GLU A 210 16.53 18.58 -0.24
C GLU A 210 16.15 20.01 -0.66
N MET A 211 16.95 20.63 -1.54
CA MET A 211 16.72 21.98 -2.05
C MET A 211 15.88 22.00 -3.35
N VAL A 212 15.58 20.85 -3.92
CA VAL A 212 14.74 20.75 -5.11
C VAL A 212 13.27 20.92 -4.70
N PRO A 213 12.51 21.88 -5.28
CA PRO A 213 11.09 22.03 -4.95
C PRO A 213 10.30 20.75 -5.23
N ASP A 214 9.32 20.46 -4.38
CA ASP A 214 8.39 19.37 -4.64
C ASP A 214 7.49 19.72 -5.83
N ARG A 215 7.09 18.72 -6.61
CA ARG A 215 6.05 18.87 -7.62
C ARG A 215 4.68 18.64 -6.99
N GLU A 216 3.65 19.29 -7.49
CA GLU A 216 2.27 19.10 -6.99
C GLU A 216 1.83 17.63 -7.07
N GLU A 217 2.23 16.93 -8.11
CA GLU A 217 1.99 15.49 -8.33
C GLU A 217 2.69 14.57 -7.32
N ASP A 218 3.79 15.02 -6.68
CA ASP A 218 4.52 14.28 -5.65
C ASP A 218 3.88 14.45 -4.26
N ILE A 219 2.97 15.41 -4.10
CA ILE A 219 2.33 15.76 -2.84
C ILE A 219 1.03 14.97 -2.75
N ARG A 220 1.12 13.72 -2.31
CA ARG A 220 -0.07 12.90 -2.00
C ARG A 220 -0.20 12.78 -0.50
N PRO A 221 -1.33 13.21 0.10
CA PRO A 221 -1.61 12.93 1.50
C PRO A 221 -1.67 11.42 1.68
N ARG A 222 -0.70 10.85 2.37
CA ARG A 222 -0.76 9.46 2.83
C ARG A 222 -1.27 9.49 4.26
N PHE A 223 -2.46 8.96 4.47
CA PHE A 223 -3.01 8.77 5.80
C PHE A 223 -2.32 7.56 6.43
N HIS A 224 -1.42 7.79 7.36
CA HIS A 224 -0.98 6.78 8.32
C HIS A 224 -1.94 6.87 9.51
N ARG A 225 -2.95 6.00 9.56
CA ARG A 225 -3.74 5.84 10.77
C ARG A 225 -2.84 5.25 11.84
N SER A 226 -2.70 5.95 12.96
CA SER A 226 -2.01 5.40 14.13
C SER A 226 -2.70 4.09 14.56
N ARG A 227 -1.97 3.14 15.12
CA ARG A 227 -2.54 1.86 15.62
C ARG A 227 -3.65 2.07 16.66
N HIS A 228 -3.69 3.20 17.35
CA HIS A 228 -4.75 3.55 18.29
C HIS A 228 -6.13 3.61 17.63
N HIS A 229 -6.25 4.13 16.41
CA HIS A 229 -7.53 4.16 15.68
C HIS A 229 -7.90 2.80 15.05
N GLN A 230 -6.97 1.85 14.92
CA GLN A 230 -7.28 0.50 14.43
C GLN A 230 -7.87 -0.43 15.51
N ILE A 231 -7.65 -0.15 16.80
CA ILE A 231 -8.11 -0.99 17.91
C ILE A 231 -9.61 -0.81 18.17
N ASP A 232 -10.16 0.38 17.92
CA ASP A 232 -11.59 0.66 18.16
C ASP A 232 -12.55 0.06 17.11
N HIS A 233 -12.03 -0.49 15.99
CA HIS A 233 -12.82 -1.15 14.94
C HIS A 233 -12.76 -2.68 14.95
N LEU A 234 -12.05 -3.31 15.90
CA LEU A 234 -12.03 -4.75 16.10
C LEU A 234 -13.11 -5.19 17.08
N SER A 235 -14.37 -5.08 16.70
CA SER A 235 -15.46 -5.88 17.27
C SER A 235 -15.52 -7.22 16.53
N PRO A 236 -15.59 -8.37 17.26
CA PRO A 236 -15.57 -9.66 16.61
C PRO A 236 -16.98 -10.00 16.08
N SER A 237 -17.22 -9.77 14.80
CA SER A 237 -18.34 -10.43 14.13
C SER A 237 -18.12 -10.51 12.62
N SER A 238 -18.05 -11.77 12.19
CA SER A 238 -18.35 -12.30 10.87
C SER A 238 -17.32 -12.07 9.73
N HIS A 239 -16.72 -13.19 9.37
CA HIS A 239 -16.34 -13.51 7.99
C HIS A 239 -17.31 -12.91 7.00
N ASP A 240 -16.85 -12.00 6.19
CA ASP A 240 -17.13 -11.99 4.75
C ASP A 240 -16.10 -11.07 4.08
N GLY A 241 -15.30 -11.68 3.22
CA GLY A 241 -14.39 -10.97 2.36
C GLY A 241 -15.18 -10.19 1.32
N MET A 242 -14.95 -8.90 1.25
CA MET A 242 -15.11 -8.12 0.03
C MET A 242 -14.18 -6.91 0.11
N ASN A 243 -13.24 -6.96 -0.78
CA ASN A 243 -12.35 -5.90 -1.21
C ASN A 243 -13.22 -4.79 -1.84
N ASP A 244 -13.56 -3.75 -1.09
CA ASP A 244 -14.13 -2.54 -1.66
C ASP A 244 -13.00 -1.52 -1.83
N GLY A 245 -12.34 -1.63 -2.98
CA GLY A 245 -11.57 -0.54 -3.54
C GLY A 245 -12.52 0.58 -3.95
N ASP A 246 -12.66 1.59 -3.11
CA ASP A 246 -13.27 2.86 -3.50
C ASP A 246 -12.29 3.58 -4.45
N ALA A 247 -12.42 3.26 -5.74
CA ALA A 247 -11.80 4.01 -6.82
C ALA A 247 -12.61 5.29 -6.98
N SER A 248 -12.15 6.39 -6.41
CA SER A 248 -12.57 7.71 -6.84
C SER A 248 -12.14 7.90 -8.29
N ASP A 249 -13.13 7.95 -9.17
CA ASP A 249 -13.07 8.42 -10.54
C ASP A 249 -12.49 9.85 -10.58
N ASP A 250 -11.21 9.95 -10.90
CA ASP A 250 -10.61 11.13 -11.50
C ASP A 250 -9.86 10.68 -12.74
N GLU A 251 -10.62 10.55 -13.84
CA GLU A 251 -10.10 10.54 -15.20
C GLU A 251 -9.58 11.95 -15.52
N ASP A 252 -8.30 12.19 -15.22
CA ASP A 252 -7.52 13.15 -16.01
C ASP A 252 -6.14 12.52 -16.25
N GLY A 253 -5.96 12.17 -17.52
CA GLY A 253 -4.75 11.53 -18.01
C GLY A 253 -3.52 12.39 -17.78
N ASN A 254 -2.65 11.91 -16.93
CA ASN A 254 -1.23 12.14 -17.10
C ASN A 254 -0.42 10.97 -16.52
N ASP A 255 0.36 10.36 -17.37
CA ASP A 255 1.03 9.07 -17.32
C ASP A 255 2.28 9.06 -16.41
N ASP A 256 2.25 9.69 -15.23
CA ASP A 256 3.37 9.72 -14.27
C ASP A 256 3.06 9.06 -12.91
N SER A 257 1.91 8.37 -12.81
CA SER A 257 1.53 7.59 -11.63
C SER A 257 2.27 6.25 -11.51
N SER A 258 3.10 5.90 -12.50
CA SER A 258 3.74 4.59 -12.63
C SER A 258 4.82 4.29 -11.58
N LEU A 259 5.31 5.31 -10.85
CA LEU A 259 6.39 5.13 -9.86
C LEU A 259 5.93 4.53 -8.52
N SER A 260 4.63 4.59 -8.23
CA SER A 260 4.05 3.91 -7.07
C SER A 260 3.54 2.51 -7.39
N ASP A 261 3.55 2.12 -8.66
CA ASP A 261 2.90 0.92 -9.14
C ASP A 261 3.60 -0.35 -8.66
N TRP A 262 2.79 -1.40 -8.54
CA TRP A 262 3.19 -2.75 -8.24
C TRP A 262 4.15 -3.26 -9.32
N ASN A 263 5.36 -3.67 -8.91
CA ASN A 263 6.41 -4.15 -9.79
C ASN A 263 7.05 -5.44 -9.28
N LEU A 264 7.92 -6.05 -10.08
CA LEU A 264 8.59 -7.31 -9.73
C LEU A 264 9.35 -7.23 -8.41
N ARG A 265 10.00 -6.09 -8.11
CA ARG A 265 10.72 -5.87 -6.87
C ARG A 265 9.81 -5.93 -5.65
N LYS A 266 8.69 -5.18 -5.68
CA LYS A 266 7.69 -5.17 -4.60
C LYS A 266 7.01 -6.52 -4.44
N CYS A 267 6.63 -7.15 -5.55
CA CYS A 267 6.02 -8.48 -5.57
C CYS A 267 6.98 -9.54 -4.99
N SER A 268 8.26 -9.52 -5.36
CA SER A 268 9.27 -10.45 -4.84
C SER A 268 9.50 -10.27 -3.33
N ALA A 269 9.50 -9.03 -2.84
CA ALA A 269 9.63 -8.75 -1.41
C ALA A 269 8.40 -9.22 -0.62
N ALA A 270 7.19 -8.93 -1.13
CA ALA A 270 5.95 -9.40 -0.54
C ALA A 270 5.85 -10.93 -0.55
N ALA A 271 6.25 -11.58 -1.65
CA ALA A 271 6.30 -13.04 -1.74
C ALA A 271 7.26 -13.64 -0.69
N LEU A 272 8.43 -13.04 -0.48
CA LEU A 272 9.36 -13.50 0.57
C LEU A 272 8.79 -13.30 1.97
N ASP A 273 8.07 -12.21 2.24
CA ASP A 273 7.43 -11.91 3.53
C ASP A 273 6.36 -12.96 3.87
N VAL A 274 5.42 -13.24 2.95
CA VAL A 274 4.39 -14.26 3.16
C VAL A 274 4.98 -15.66 3.29
N LEU A 275 6.00 -16.01 2.49
CA LEU A 275 6.69 -17.29 2.61
C LEU A 275 7.46 -17.41 3.93
N ALA A 276 8.03 -16.32 4.43
CA ALA A 276 8.65 -16.29 5.75
C ALA A 276 7.63 -16.58 6.86
N SER A 277 6.40 -16.09 6.73
CA SER A 277 5.30 -16.37 7.66
C SER A 277 4.84 -17.84 7.61
N VAL A 278 4.85 -18.47 6.41
CA VAL A 278 4.47 -19.88 6.20
C VAL A 278 5.56 -20.84 6.68
N PHE A 279 6.81 -20.61 6.28
CA PHE A 279 7.95 -21.53 6.52
C PHE A 279 8.70 -21.22 7.82
N ARG A 280 8.64 -19.98 8.28
CA ARG A 280 9.33 -19.53 9.49
C ARG A 280 10.81 -19.91 9.47
N ASN A 281 11.29 -20.52 10.54
CA ASN A 281 12.71 -20.90 10.66
C ASN A 281 13.18 -21.92 9.62
N ASP A 282 12.28 -22.68 8.99
CA ASP A 282 12.62 -23.63 7.93
C ASP A 282 13.17 -22.94 6.67
N LEU A 283 12.92 -21.64 6.52
CA LEU A 283 13.44 -20.83 5.42
C LEU A 283 14.91 -20.45 5.59
N LEU A 284 15.36 -20.28 6.83
CA LEU A 284 16.68 -19.73 7.17
C LEU A 284 17.87 -20.52 6.62
N PRO A 285 17.88 -21.88 6.62
CA PRO A 285 19.00 -22.63 6.05
C PRO A 285 19.29 -22.32 4.58
N VAL A 286 18.25 -21.94 3.82
CA VAL A 286 18.40 -21.54 2.42
C VAL A 286 18.75 -20.05 2.31
N LEU A 287 18.13 -19.20 3.13
CA LEU A 287 18.22 -17.75 2.98
C LEU A 287 19.50 -17.17 3.61
N LEU A 288 19.95 -17.66 4.78
CA LEU A 288 21.12 -17.10 5.47
C LEU A 288 22.40 -17.05 4.62
N PRO A 289 22.74 -18.08 3.82
CA PRO A 289 23.88 -18.01 2.91
C PRO A 289 23.74 -16.89 1.88
N ILE A 290 22.53 -16.69 1.34
CA ILE A 290 22.24 -15.64 0.35
C ILE A 290 22.36 -14.26 1.00
N LEU A 291 21.79 -14.07 2.19
CA LEU A 291 21.91 -12.82 2.94
C LEU A 291 23.37 -12.49 3.26
N LYS A 292 24.18 -13.48 3.63
CA LYS A 292 25.61 -13.28 3.89
C LYS A 292 26.36 -12.81 2.65
N GLU A 293 26.03 -13.31 1.49
CA GLU A 293 26.62 -12.88 0.22
C GLU A 293 26.15 -11.48 -0.18
N THR A 294 24.85 -11.23 -0.12
CA THR A 294 24.25 -9.97 -0.59
C THR A 294 24.55 -8.79 0.33
N LEU A 295 24.41 -8.93 1.64
CA LEU A 295 24.61 -7.84 2.61
C LEU A 295 26.03 -7.24 2.56
N PHE A 296 27.04 -8.05 2.27
CA PHE A 296 28.44 -7.61 2.22
C PHE A 296 28.95 -7.45 0.77
N HIS A 297 28.05 -7.43 -0.21
CA HIS A 297 28.44 -7.28 -1.61
C HIS A 297 28.97 -5.88 -1.90
N GLY A 298 29.91 -5.78 -2.87
CA GLY A 298 30.51 -4.51 -3.26
C GLY A 298 29.61 -3.62 -4.11
N GLU A 299 28.68 -4.21 -4.87
CA GLU A 299 27.67 -3.48 -5.64
C GLU A 299 26.51 -3.09 -4.73
N TRP A 300 26.17 -1.81 -4.74
CA TRP A 300 25.15 -1.27 -3.83
C TRP A 300 23.74 -1.84 -4.10
N GLU A 301 23.39 -2.15 -5.36
CA GLU A 301 22.10 -2.72 -5.74
C GLU A 301 21.90 -4.12 -5.14
N ILE A 302 22.95 -4.91 -5.08
CA ILE A 302 22.92 -6.25 -4.48
C ILE A 302 22.86 -6.15 -2.96
N LYS A 303 23.66 -5.25 -2.37
CA LYS A 303 23.61 -4.96 -0.93
C LYS A 303 22.24 -4.48 -0.51
N GLU A 304 21.64 -3.57 -1.26
CA GLU A 304 20.32 -3.00 -1.00
C GLU A 304 19.23 -4.08 -1.05
N SER A 305 19.23 -4.96 -2.06
CA SER A 305 18.29 -6.08 -2.16
C SER A 305 18.42 -7.08 -1.00
N GLY A 306 19.64 -7.30 -0.50
CA GLY A 306 19.89 -8.09 0.71
C GLY A 306 19.31 -7.46 1.97
N ILE A 307 19.41 -6.14 2.12
CA ILE A 307 18.81 -5.39 3.24
C ILE A 307 17.29 -5.43 3.16
N LEU A 308 16.72 -5.27 1.97
CA LEU A 308 15.28 -5.42 1.74
C LEU A 308 14.80 -6.83 2.11
N ALA A 309 15.49 -7.88 1.67
CA ALA A 309 15.17 -9.26 1.99
C ALA A 309 15.21 -9.53 3.51
N LEU A 310 16.21 -8.97 4.20
CA LEU A 310 16.31 -9.06 5.65
C LEU A 310 15.11 -8.39 6.37
N GLY A 311 14.65 -7.26 5.87
CA GLY A 311 13.44 -6.59 6.37
C GLY A 311 12.17 -7.40 6.09
N ALA A 312 12.04 -8.00 4.90
CA ALA A 312 10.88 -8.79 4.52
C ALA A 312 10.68 -10.02 5.43
N ILE A 313 11.75 -10.68 5.87
CA ILE A 313 11.64 -11.88 6.73
C ILE A 313 11.50 -11.57 8.22
N ALA A 314 11.57 -10.30 8.62
CA ALA A 314 11.66 -9.92 10.03
C ALA A 314 10.53 -10.50 10.88
N GLU A 315 9.29 -10.43 10.40
CA GLU A 315 8.12 -10.91 11.14
C GLU A 315 8.08 -12.44 11.18
N GLY A 316 8.12 -13.09 10.04
CA GLY A 316 7.98 -14.54 9.94
C GLY A 316 9.13 -15.33 10.55
N CYS A 317 10.37 -14.82 10.45
CA CYS A 317 11.59 -15.51 10.87
C CYS A 317 12.21 -14.95 12.15
N MET A 318 11.54 -14.06 12.90
CA MET A 318 12.12 -13.36 14.06
C MET A 318 12.84 -14.30 15.03
N THR A 319 12.18 -15.39 15.44
CA THR A 319 12.73 -16.33 16.43
C THR A 319 14.06 -16.92 15.98
N GLY A 320 14.18 -17.31 14.71
CA GLY A 320 15.41 -17.85 14.15
C GLY A 320 16.49 -16.80 13.87
N MET A 321 16.09 -15.53 13.73
CA MET A 321 17.00 -14.40 13.49
C MET A 321 17.63 -13.86 14.79
N ILE A 322 17.00 -14.05 15.95
CA ILE A 322 17.50 -13.55 17.25
C ILE A 322 19.01 -13.83 17.46
N PRO A 323 19.56 -15.02 17.20
CA PRO A 323 20.99 -15.28 17.39
C PRO A 323 21.91 -14.43 16.49
N HIS A 324 21.39 -13.90 15.38
CA HIS A 324 22.14 -13.13 14.39
C HIS A 324 21.99 -11.61 14.59
N LEU A 325 20.93 -11.15 15.27
CA LEU A 325 20.62 -9.74 15.44
C LEU A 325 21.72 -8.96 16.20
N PRO A 326 22.42 -9.51 17.22
CA PRO A 326 23.50 -8.79 17.89
C PRO A 326 24.61 -8.30 16.98
N GLU A 327 24.87 -8.97 15.86
CA GLU A 327 25.87 -8.59 14.85
C GLU A 327 25.22 -7.79 13.71
N LEU A 328 23.99 -8.16 13.32
CA LEU A 328 23.28 -7.54 12.19
C LEU A 328 22.78 -6.12 12.50
N ILE A 329 22.23 -5.87 13.68
CA ILE A 329 21.70 -4.54 14.01
C ILE A 329 22.79 -3.47 14.01
N PRO A 330 23.96 -3.64 14.65
CA PRO A 330 25.06 -2.68 14.53
C PRO A 330 25.54 -2.49 13.08
N TYR A 331 25.56 -3.56 12.27
CA TYR A 331 25.90 -3.47 10.86
C TYR A 331 24.89 -2.61 10.09
N LEU A 332 23.57 -2.82 10.30
CA LEU A 332 22.52 -2.01 9.67
C LEU A 332 22.58 -0.55 10.13
N ILE A 333 22.84 -0.29 11.41
CA ILE A 333 23.04 1.09 11.92
C ILE A 333 24.17 1.78 11.15
N ASN A 334 25.27 1.07 10.86
CA ASN A 334 26.34 1.61 10.01
C ASN A 334 25.90 1.86 8.56
N CYS A 335 25.00 1.03 8.02
CA CYS A 335 24.43 1.24 6.67
C CYS A 335 23.54 2.48 6.56
N LEU A 336 23.02 3.03 7.66
CA LEU A 336 22.35 4.33 7.67
C LEU A 336 23.27 5.49 7.22
N SER A 337 24.58 5.31 7.27
CA SER A 337 25.57 6.25 6.78
C SER A 337 26.19 5.88 5.43
N ASP A 338 25.54 4.98 4.67
CA ASP A 338 25.98 4.60 3.32
C ASP A 338 25.98 5.79 2.36
N LYS A 339 26.86 5.76 1.38
CA LYS A 339 26.96 6.81 0.35
C LYS A 339 25.69 6.88 -0.51
N LYS A 340 25.04 5.74 -0.75
CA LYS A 340 23.84 5.63 -1.58
C LYS A 340 22.57 5.94 -0.77
N ALA A 341 21.81 6.94 -1.22
CA ALA A 341 20.55 7.32 -0.58
C ALA A 341 19.54 6.15 -0.54
N LEU A 342 19.48 5.34 -1.60
CA LEU A 342 18.61 4.18 -1.66
C LEU A 342 18.99 3.11 -0.61
N VAL A 343 20.28 2.93 -0.33
CA VAL A 343 20.73 2.03 0.75
C VAL A 343 20.37 2.60 2.12
N ARG A 344 20.56 3.91 2.35
CA ARG A 344 20.15 4.55 3.60
C ARG A 344 18.64 4.41 3.84
N SER A 345 17.84 4.66 2.81
CA SER A 345 16.37 4.60 2.86
C SER A 345 15.87 3.20 3.22
N ILE A 346 16.30 2.16 2.49
CA ILE A 346 15.86 0.80 2.78
C ILE A 346 16.34 0.31 4.15
N THR A 347 17.51 0.79 4.61
CA THR A 347 18.02 0.45 5.92
C THR A 347 17.14 1.01 7.04
N CYS A 348 16.61 2.24 6.89
CA CYS A 348 15.63 2.78 7.84
C CYS A 348 14.41 1.85 7.97
N TRP A 349 13.82 1.47 6.85
CA TRP A 349 12.69 0.55 6.83
C TRP A 349 13.02 -0.81 7.44
N THR A 350 14.16 -1.41 7.08
CA THR A 350 14.56 -2.70 7.64
C THR A 350 14.76 -2.64 9.16
N LEU A 351 15.40 -1.59 9.67
CA LEU A 351 15.59 -1.41 11.10
C LEU A 351 14.28 -1.22 11.85
N SER A 352 13.28 -0.54 11.27
CA SER A 352 11.96 -0.41 11.89
C SER A 352 11.27 -1.77 12.11
N ARG A 353 11.48 -2.72 11.21
CA ARG A 353 10.96 -4.10 11.34
C ARG A 353 11.56 -4.88 12.52
N TYR A 354 12.71 -4.46 13.04
CA TYR A 354 13.39 -5.05 14.20
C TYR A 354 13.30 -4.18 15.47
N SER A 355 12.53 -3.10 15.46
CA SER A 355 12.42 -2.14 16.58
C SER A 355 12.02 -2.83 17.88
N HIS A 356 11.06 -3.75 17.85
CA HIS A 356 10.63 -4.50 19.04
C HIS A 356 11.79 -5.25 19.71
N TRP A 357 12.63 -5.93 18.92
CA TRP A 357 13.82 -6.59 19.46
C TRP A 357 14.82 -5.57 20.02
N VAL A 358 15.10 -4.48 19.30
CA VAL A 358 16.04 -3.43 19.72
C VAL A 358 15.66 -2.85 21.08
N VAL A 359 14.37 -2.55 21.28
CA VAL A 359 13.87 -1.97 22.54
C VAL A 359 13.96 -2.98 23.69
N SER A 360 13.83 -4.28 23.41
CA SER A 360 13.96 -5.33 24.42
C SER A 360 15.40 -5.58 24.92
N GLN A 361 16.40 -5.03 24.23
CA GLN A 361 17.82 -5.19 24.53
C GLN A 361 18.37 -4.04 25.40
N PRO A 362 19.61 -4.13 25.92
CA PRO A 362 20.25 -3.02 26.64
C PRO A 362 20.27 -1.74 25.81
N HIS A 363 19.65 -0.68 26.30
CA HIS A 363 19.41 0.55 25.55
C HIS A 363 20.69 1.24 25.07
N ASP A 364 21.74 1.27 25.89
CA ASP A 364 23.02 1.88 25.50
C ASP A 364 23.69 1.18 24.32
N ALA A 365 23.43 -0.13 24.15
CA ALA A 365 24.03 -0.92 23.09
C ALA A 365 23.26 -0.87 21.76
N TYR A 366 21.94 -0.72 21.81
CA TYR A 366 21.08 -0.86 20.61
C TYR A 366 20.11 0.32 20.42
N LEU A 367 19.25 0.64 21.39
CA LEU A 367 18.23 1.69 21.26
C LEU A 367 18.87 3.07 21.02
N LYS A 368 19.80 3.46 21.87
CA LYS A 368 20.43 4.77 21.80
C LYS A 368 21.23 4.99 20.50
N PRO A 369 22.06 4.04 20.02
CA PRO A 369 22.72 4.18 18.73
C PRO A 369 21.75 4.25 17.56
N LEU A 370 20.70 3.41 17.54
CA LEU A 370 19.68 3.41 16.49
C LEU A 370 18.94 4.74 16.46
N MET A 371 18.43 5.20 17.60
CA MET A 371 17.74 6.48 17.73
C MET A 371 18.61 7.64 17.23
N ALA A 372 19.88 7.71 17.66
CA ALA A 372 20.79 8.76 17.27
C ALA A 372 21.05 8.79 15.76
N GLU A 373 21.22 7.64 15.12
CA GLU A 373 21.44 7.58 13.67
C GLU A 373 20.15 7.84 12.87
N LEU A 374 18.97 7.38 13.32
CA LEU A 374 17.69 7.73 12.68
C LEU A 374 17.43 9.24 12.76
N LEU A 375 17.66 9.88 13.90
CA LEU A 375 17.54 11.34 14.04
C LEU A 375 18.48 12.11 13.10
N LYS A 376 19.69 11.61 12.86
CA LYS A 376 20.57 12.17 11.82
C LYS A 376 19.98 11.99 10.41
N ARG A 377 19.31 10.85 10.14
CA ARG A 377 18.69 10.60 8.82
C ARG A 377 17.40 11.40 8.64
N ILE A 378 16.67 11.73 9.68
CA ILE A 378 15.58 12.73 9.61
C ILE A 378 16.11 14.06 9.04
N LEU A 379 17.35 14.42 9.33
CA LEU A 379 18.00 15.62 8.79
C LEU A 379 18.87 15.33 7.55
N ASP A 380 18.66 14.23 6.86
CA ASP A 380 19.42 13.87 5.65
C ASP A 380 19.24 14.91 4.55
N SER A 381 20.18 14.97 3.61
CA SER A 381 20.11 15.83 2.42
C SER A 381 19.25 15.23 1.29
N ASN A 382 18.79 14.00 1.44
CA ASN A 382 17.94 13.32 0.48
C ASN A 382 16.52 13.16 1.03
N LYS A 383 15.51 13.63 0.29
CA LYS A 383 14.10 13.64 0.71
C LYS A 383 13.54 12.24 0.98
N ARG A 384 13.93 11.24 0.19
CA ARG A 384 13.48 9.85 0.38
C ARG A 384 14.06 9.26 1.67
N VAL A 385 15.29 9.61 2.01
CA VAL A 385 15.90 9.20 3.27
C VAL A 385 15.21 9.90 4.44
N GLN A 386 14.89 11.20 4.32
CA GLN A 386 14.11 11.93 5.31
C GLN A 386 12.77 11.24 5.58
N GLU A 387 12.02 10.91 4.53
CA GLU A 387 10.74 10.19 4.60
C GLU A 387 10.88 8.84 5.30
N ALA A 388 11.81 8.01 4.85
CA ALA A 388 12.05 6.69 5.43
C ALA A 388 12.51 6.74 6.88
N ALA A 389 13.32 7.75 7.24
CA ALA A 389 13.80 7.94 8.60
C ALA A 389 12.68 8.39 9.55
N CYS A 390 11.81 9.31 9.12
CA CYS A 390 10.64 9.72 9.92
C CYS A 390 9.72 8.53 10.19
N SER A 391 9.39 7.76 9.15
CA SER A 391 8.54 6.57 9.26
C SER A 391 9.15 5.50 10.19
N ALA A 392 10.45 5.24 10.04
CA ALA A 392 11.15 4.28 10.89
C ALA A 392 11.27 4.77 12.35
N PHE A 393 11.41 6.08 12.53
CA PHE A 393 11.47 6.68 13.85
C PHE A 393 10.12 6.63 14.55
N ALA A 394 9.01 6.90 13.84
CA ALA A 394 7.66 6.73 14.37
C ALA A 394 7.40 5.29 14.85
N THR A 395 7.81 4.28 14.07
CA THR A 395 7.72 2.88 14.51
C THR A 395 8.56 2.62 15.77
N LEU A 396 9.75 3.21 15.87
CA LEU A 396 10.58 3.08 17.06
C LEU A 396 9.94 3.76 18.28
N GLU A 397 9.26 4.89 18.10
CA GLU A 397 8.52 5.61 19.15
C GLU A 397 7.39 4.75 19.71
N GLU A 398 6.60 4.11 18.86
CA GLU A 398 5.53 3.20 19.26
C GLU A 398 6.05 2.02 20.10
N GLU A 399 7.18 1.45 19.72
CA GLU A 399 7.77 0.31 20.43
C GLU A 399 8.48 0.72 21.73
N ALA A 400 9.17 1.85 21.73
CA ALA A 400 9.97 2.31 22.87
C ALA A 400 9.15 3.04 23.93
N CYS A 401 8.04 3.69 23.55
CA CYS A 401 7.15 4.40 24.48
C CYS A 401 7.94 5.30 25.46
N THR A 402 7.71 5.11 26.75
CA THR A 402 8.31 5.91 27.83
C THR A 402 9.83 5.75 27.98
N GLU A 403 10.45 4.76 27.32
CA GLU A 403 11.91 4.61 27.28
C GLU A 403 12.60 5.79 26.54
N LEU A 404 11.83 6.53 25.72
CA LEU A 404 12.31 7.73 25.05
C LEU A 404 12.33 8.98 25.93
N VAL A 405 11.65 8.97 27.08
CA VAL A 405 11.55 10.16 27.97
C VAL A 405 12.90 10.79 28.32
N PRO A 406 13.98 10.04 28.62
CA PRO A 406 15.29 10.62 28.88
C PRO A 406 15.90 11.40 27.70
N TYR A 407 15.41 11.16 26.49
CA TYR A 407 15.95 11.70 25.24
C TYR A 407 15.06 12.76 24.60
N LEU A 408 13.89 13.08 25.22
CA LEU A 408 12.87 13.96 24.64
C LEU A 408 13.40 15.31 24.17
N GLY A 409 14.27 15.94 24.94
CA GLY A 409 14.86 17.24 24.56
C GLY A 409 15.57 17.15 23.20
N PHE A 410 16.43 16.16 23.04
CA PHE A 410 17.18 15.94 21.80
C PHE A 410 16.28 15.54 20.62
N ILE A 411 15.27 14.69 20.88
CA ILE A 411 14.29 14.27 19.85
C ILE A 411 13.52 15.50 19.36
N LEU A 412 12.95 16.30 20.28
CA LEU A 412 12.17 17.49 19.93
C LEU A 412 12.99 18.55 19.19
N GLU A 413 14.22 18.81 19.62
CA GLU A 413 15.11 19.73 18.91
C GLU A 413 15.33 19.30 17.46
N THR A 414 15.52 17.99 17.22
CA THR A 414 15.71 17.45 15.88
C THR A 414 14.44 17.57 15.03
N LEU A 415 13.28 17.18 15.55
CA LEU A 415 12.01 17.25 14.85
C LEU A 415 11.62 18.70 14.53
N VAL A 416 11.82 19.63 15.47
CA VAL A 416 11.57 21.06 15.25
C VAL A 416 12.52 21.65 14.20
N PHE A 417 13.79 21.24 14.20
CA PHE A 417 14.71 21.65 13.14
C PHE A 417 14.27 21.13 11.76
N ALA A 418 13.72 19.92 11.70
CA ALA A 418 13.18 19.36 10.47
C ALA A 418 12.04 20.21 9.87
N PHE A 419 11.21 20.88 10.69
CA PHE A 419 10.20 21.84 10.21
C PHE A 419 10.76 22.97 9.35
N GLN A 420 11.96 23.40 9.65
CA GLN A 420 12.63 24.48 8.91
C GLN A 420 13.31 23.96 7.64
N LYS A 421 13.69 22.68 7.65
CA LYS A 421 14.47 22.06 6.60
C LYS A 421 13.59 21.43 5.50
N TYR A 422 12.45 20.84 5.88
CA TYR A 422 11.66 20.02 5.00
C TYR A 422 10.90 20.80 3.94
N GLN A 423 10.87 20.23 2.73
CA GLN A 423 9.92 20.60 1.70
C GLN A 423 8.52 20.08 2.07
N HIS A 424 7.51 20.56 1.37
CA HIS A 424 6.09 20.34 1.69
C HIS A 424 5.73 18.85 1.87
N LYS A 425 6.12 17.99 0.92
CA LYS A 425 5.83 16.56 0.96
C LYS A 425 6.26 15.90 2.27
N ASN A 426 7.48 16.17 2.71
CA ASN A 426 8.04 15.54 3.90
C ASN A 426 7.53 16.15 5.21
N LEU A 427 6.96 17.38 5.18
CA LEU A 427 6.28 17.93 6.36
C LEU A 427 5.07 17.09 6.79
N LEU A 428 4.34 16.48 5.84
CA LEU A 428 3.19 15.63 6.15
C LEU A 428 3.58 14.43 7.00
N ILE A 429 4.74 13.82 6.69
CA ILE A 429 5.27 12.67 7.44
C ILE A 429 5.84 13.11 8.80
N LEU A 430 6.36 14.34 8.86
CA LEU A 430 6.86 14.89 10.11
C LEU A 430 5.76 15.13 11.14
N TYR A 431 4.55 15.54 10.70
CA TYR A 431 3.39 15.64 11.60
C TYR A 431 3.02 14.29 12.20
N ASP A 432 3.05 13.22 11.39
CA ASP A 432 2.81 11.85 11.84
C ASP A 432 3.82 11.43 12.91
N ALA A 433 5.11 11.63 12.68
CA ALA A 433 6.15 11.32 13.68
C ALA A 433 5.96 12.10 14.99
N ILE A 434 5.57 13.38 14.94
CA ILE A 434 5.33 14.18 16.15
C ILE A 434 4.07 13.69 16.89
N GLY A 435 3.00 13.36 16.16
CA GLY A 435 1.77 12.80 16.74
C GLY A 435 2.06 11.48 17.45
N THR A 436 2.79 10.59 16.78
CA THR A 436 3.21 9.29 17.35
C THR A 436 4.09 9.45 18.58
N LEU A 437 5.02 10.40 18.58
CA LEU A 437 5.82 10.74 19.77
C LEU A 437 4.92 11.15 20.93
N ALA A 438 3.96 12.06 20.67
CA ALA A 438 3.05 12.56 21.69
C ALA A 438 2.21 11.43 22.31
N ASP A 439 1.68 10.52 21.48
CA ASP A 439 0.93 9.34 21.94
C ASP A 439 1.81 8.39 22.75
N SER A 440 3.05 8.17 22.32
CA SER A 440 3.99 7.22 22.95
C SER A 440 4.49 7.68 24.32
N VAL A 441 4.81 8.96 24.47
CA VAL A 441 5.37 9.50 25.74
C VAL A 441 4.32 10.16 26.63
N GLY A 442 3.14 10.48 26.09
CA GLY A 442 2.00 11.02 26.81
C GLY A 442 2.35 12.27 27.63
N HIS A 443 1.87 12.33 28.86
CA HIS A 443 2.02 13.49 29.78
C HIS A 443 3.48 13.91 30.06
N HIS A 444 4.47 13.07 29.76
CA HIS A 444 5.87 13.43 29.89
C HIS A 444 6.27 14.58 28.97
N LEU A 445 5.48 14.83 27.92
CA LEU A 445 5.63 15.97 27.02
C LEU A 445 5.15 17.29 27.65
N ASN A 446 4.30 17.23 28.69
CA ASN A 446 3.74 18.40 29.37
C ASN A 446 4.77 19.08 30.30
N LYS A 447 5.81 19.67 29.71
CA LYS A 447 6.79 20.50 30.39
C LYS A 447 6.96 21.80 29.62
N GLU A 448 7.07 22.90 30.33
CA GLU A 448 7.18 24.25 29.74
C GLU A 448 8.27 24.31 28.65
N GLU A 449 9.42 23.71 28.90
CA GLU A 449 10.55 23.67 27.96
C GLU A 449 10.19 22.97 26.63
N TYR A 450 9.40 21.90 26.68
CA TYR A 450 8.98 21.13 25.50
C TYR A 450 7.83 21.83 24.76
N ILE A 451 6.88 22.42 25.51
CA ILE A 451 5.77 23.20 24.96
C ILE A 451 6.30 24.39 24.17
N GLN A 452 7.26 25.14 24.74
CA GLN A 452 7.88 26.30 24.09
C GLN A 452 8.70 25.95 22.85
N LEU A 453 9.18 24.72 22.76
CA LEU A 453 9.90 24.22 21.60
C LEU A 453 8.94 23.73 20.50
N LEU A 454 7.93 22.94 20.86
CA LEU A 454 7.06 22.21 19.94
C LEU A 454 5.92 23.06 19.37
N MET A 455 5.25 23.85 20.20
CA MET A 455 4.01 24.54 19.79
C MET A 455 4.21 25.67 18.77
N PRO A 456 5.27 26.51 18.84
CA PRO A 456 5.41 27.62 17.90
C PRO A 456 5.41 27.20 16.42
N PRO A 457 6.19 26.21 15.95
CA PRO A 457 6.15 25.79 14.55
C PRO A 457 4.81 25.18 14.14
N LEU A 458 4.14 24.43 15.01
CA LEU A 458 2.81 23.86 14.75
C LEU A 458 1.76 24.97 14.58
N ILE A 459 1.73 25.95 15.49
CA ILE A 459 0.79 27.07 15.42
C ILE A 459 1.10 27.99 14.23
N GLN A 460 2.36 28.15 13.84
CA GLN A 460 2.70 28.89 12.63
C GLN A 460 2.08 28.22 11.39
N LYS A 461 2.18 26.90 11.24
CA LYS A 461 1.56 26.15 10.15
C LYS A 461 0.03 26.22 10.22
N TRP A 462 -0.54 26.07 11.42
CA TRP A 462 -1.98 26.26 11.66
C TRP A 462 -2.53 27.58 11.13
N ASN A 463 -1.79 28.67 11.30
CA ASN A 463 -2.20 30.01 10.87
C ASN A 463 -2.02 30.24 9.36
N VAL A 464 -1.19 29.47 8.68
CA VAL A 464 -0.90 29.63 7.25
C VAL A 464 -1.84 28.81 6.37
N LEU A 465 -2.20 27.60 6.81
CA LEU A 465 -3.08 26.70 6.05
C LEU A 465 -4.51 27.21 6.05
N LYS A 466 -5.18 27.14 4.89
CA LYS A 466 -6.60 27.48 4.71
C LYS A 466 -7.48 26.29 5.07
N ASP A 467 -8.77 26.56 5.25
CA ASP A 467 -9.77 25.55 5.62
C ASP A 467 -10.06 24.55 4.49
N GLU A 468 -9.70 24.87 3.25
CA GLU A 468 -9.85 24.00 2.08
C GLU A 468 -8.59 23.17 1.77
N ASP A 469 -7.48 23.44 2.48
CA ASP A 469 -6.22 22.75 2.24
C ASP A 469 -6.24 21.33 2.85
N LYS A 470 -6.07 20.30 2.04
CA LYS A 470 -5.98 18.90 2.54
C LYS A 470 -4.77 18.65 3.43
N ASP A 471 -3.74 19.47 3.35
CA ASP A 471 -2.60 19.45 4.27
C ASP A 471 -2.97 19.77 5.72
N LEU A 472 -4.19 20.27 5.92
CA LEU A 472 -4.72 20.49 7.25
C LEU A 472 -4.95 19.17 7.99
N PHE A 473 -5.28 18.07 7.29
CA PHE A 473 -5.58 16.78 7.91
C PHE A 473 -4.43 16.24 8.77
N PRO A 474 -3.21 16.05 8.25
CA PRO A 474 -2.10 15.54 9.08
C PRO A 474 -1.76 16.47 10.25
N LEU A 475 -1.95 17.79 10.07
CA LEU A 475 -1.73 18.75 11.15
C LEU A 475 -2.80 18.63 12.25
N LEU A 476 -4.07 18.43 11.89
CA LEU A 476 -5.17 18.22 12.84
C LEU A 476 -4.97 16.93 13.63
N GLU A 477 -4.59 15.85 12.97
CA GLU A 477 -4.27 14.57 13.62
C GLU A 477 -3.11 14.73 14.61
N CYS A 478 -2.02 15.35 14.17
CA CYS A 478 -0.88 15.65 15.04
C CYS A 478 -1.27 16.50 16.26
N LEU A 479 -2.06 17.56 16.06
CA LEU A 479 -2.52 18.41 17.15
C LEU A 479 -3.47 17.69 18.12
N SER A 480 -4.22 16.68 17.68
CA SER A 480 -5.07 15.85 18.53
C SER A 480 -4.21 15.08 19.54
N SER A 481 -3.20 14.36 19.07
CA SER A 481 -2.25 13.62 19.92
C SER A 481 -1.47 14.56 20.87
N VAL A 482 -1.01 15.70 20.33
CA VAL A 482 -0.27 16.71 21.12
C VAL A 482 -1.17 17.32 22.21
N ALA A 483 -2.44 17.63 21.92
CA ALA A 483 -3.37 18.19 22.90
C ALA A 483 -3.65 17.21 24.04
N THR A 484 -3.85 15.94 23.71
CA THR A 484 -4.03 14.87 24.71
C THR A 484 -2.79 14.72 25.60
N ALA A 485 -1.59 14.74 25.02
CA ALA A 485 -0.35 14.59 25.75
C ALA A 485 -0.01 15.82 26.62
N LEU A 486 -0.23 17.04 26.12
CA LEU A 486 0.08 18.27 26.84
C LEU A 486 -0.93 18.62 27.94
N GLN A 487 -2.15 18.06 27.89
CA GLN A 487 -3.17 18.32 28.90
C GLN A 487 -3.37 19.84 29.14
N GLU A 488 -3.33 20.30 30.40
CA GLU A 488 -3.45 21.72 30.75
C GLU A 488 -2.39 22.62 30.07
N GLY A 489 -1.25 22.07 29.67
CA GLY A 489 -0.22 22.78 28.91
C GLY A 489 -0.69 23.27 27.54
N PHE A 490 -1.76 22.66 26.98
CA PHE A 490 -2.36 23.08 25.72
C PHE A 490 -3.35 24.27 25.84
N LEU A 491 -3.76 24.62 27.07
CA LEU A 491 -4.77 25.69 27.32
C LEU A 491 -4.50 27.01 26.59
N PRO A 492 -3.25 27.53 26.50
CA PRO A 492 -2.97 28.78 25.79
C PRO A 492 -3.36 28.75 24.30
N TYR A 493 -3.42 27.56 23.70
CA TYR A 493 -3.66 27.34 22.27
C TYR A 493 -5.07 26.81 21.99
N CYS A 494 -5.81 26.41 23.03
CA CYS A 494 -7.07 25.68 22.90
C CYS A 494 -8.16 26.47 22.19
N GLU A 495 -8.41 27.73 22.57
CA GLU A 495 -9.57 28.48 22.07
C GLU A 495 -9.57 28.69 20.54
N PRO A 496 -8.45 29.13 19.89
CA PRO A 496 -8.39 29.27 18.44
C PRO A 496 -8.56 27.93 17.71
N VAL A 497 -7.92 26.86 18.23
CA VAL A 497 -8.00 25.50 17.66
C VAL A 497 -9.43 24.98 17.74
N TYR A 498 -10.05 25.06 18.91
CA TYR A 498 -11.43 24.64 19.14
C TYR A 498 -12.41 25.34 18.19
N ARG A 499 -12.34 26.68 18.09
CA ARG A 499 -13.24 27.46 17.25
C ARG A 499 -13.15 27.09 15.77
N ARG A 500 -11.92 26.89 15.27
CA ARG A 500 -11.70 26.49 13.88
C ARG A 500 -12.24 25.08 13.61
N CYS A 501 -12.04 24.12 14.50
CA CYS A 501 -12.60 22.77 14.36
C CYS A 501 -14.14 22.80 14.34
N VAL A 502 -14.78 23.56 15.24
CA VAL A 502 -16.25 23.74 15.21
C VAL A 502 -16.72 24.35 13.88
N SER A 503 -15.99 25.35 13.35
CA SER A 503 -16.29 25.96 12.07
C SER A 503 -16.17 24.96 10.90
N LEU A 504 -15.13 24.11 10.89
CA LEU A 504 -14.95 23.07 9.86
C LEU A 504 -16.12 22.07 9.87
N VAL A 505 -16.53 21.61 11.05
CA VAL A 505 -17.70 20.72 11.19
C VAL A 505 -18.96 21.39 10.67
N GLU A 506 -19.20 22.65 11.03
CA GLU A 506 -20.37 23.40 10.59
C GLU A 506 -20.39 23.63 9.07
N GLN A 507 -19.27 24.00 8.48
CA GLN A 507 -19.13 24.22 7.04
C GLN A 507 -19.39 22.93 6.25
N THR A 508 -18.76 21.81 6.65
CA THR A 508 -18.94 20.52 5.99
C THR A 508 -20.39 20.03 6.07
N LEU A 509 -21.03 20.16 7.23
CA LEU A 509 -22.46 19.82 7.40
C LEU A 509 -23.35 20.69 6.51
N ASN A 510 -23.13 22.01 6.48
CA ASN A 510 -23.92 22.93 5.66
C ASN A 510 -23.77 22.61 4.17
N GLN A 511 -22.58 22.35 3.68
CA GLN A 511 -22.35 21.92 2.28
C GLN A 511 -23.07 20.62 1.96
N HIS A 512 -23.01 19.65 2.88
CA HIS A 512 -23.69 18.37 2.71
C HIS A 512 -25.23 18.54 2.65
N MET A 513 -25.80 19.38 3.52
CA MET A 513 -27.23 19.69 3.51
C MET A 513 -27.65 20.40 2.22
N LEU A 514 -26.83 21.31 1.71
CA LEU A 514 -27.10 21.99 0.43
C LEU A 514 -27.06 21.01 -0.74
N HIS A 515 -26.10 20.05 -0.73
CA HIS A 515 -26.03 18.98 -1.74
C HIS A 515 -27.30 18.12 -1.73
N ILE A 516 -27.77 17.70 -0.53
CA ILE A 516 -28.98 16.88 -0.40
C ILE A 516 -30.23 17.65 -0.90
N GLN A 517 -30.31 18.96 -0.62
CA GLN A 517 -31.49 19.77 -1.00
C GLN A 517 -31.52 20.13 -2.49
N ASN A 518 -30.38 20.36 -3.10
CA ASN A 518 -30.28 20.96 -4.44
C ASN A 518 -29.59 20.01 -5.47
N GLY A 519 -29.21 18.79 -5.08
CA GLY A 519 -28.59 17.79 -5.96
C GLY A 519 -27.32 18.28 -6.63
N GLU A 520 -27.17 17.97 -7.92
CA GLU A 520 -25.96 18.21 -8.72
C GLU A 520 -25.49 19.69 -8.84
N GLN A 521 -26.22 20.65 -8.28
CA GLN A 521 -25.82 22.07 -8.30
C GLN A 521 -24.72 22.39 -7.28
N PHE A 522 -24.50 21.52 -6.29
CA PHE A 522 -23.47 21.70 -5.26
C PHE A 522 -22.64 20.43 -5.18
N GLU A 523 -21.31 20.60 -5.16
CA GLU A 523 -20.38 19.50 -4.97
C GLU A 523 -20.58 18.83 -3.61
N LEU A 524 -20.39 17.52 -3.57
CA LEU A 524 -20.38 16.77 -2.31
C LEU A 524 -19.16 17.22 -1.49
N PRO A 525 -19.32 17.63 -0.22
CA PRO A 525 -18.18 18.02 0.59
C PRO A 525 -17.27 16.81 0.88
N ASP A 526 -15.98 17.08 1.00
CA ASP A 526 -15.02 16.12 1.51
C ASP A 526 -15.29 15.91 3.02
N LYS A 527 -15.70 14.69 3.37
CA LYS A 527 -16.11 14.34 4.74
C LYS A 527 -14.92 14.29 5.70
N ASP A 528 -13.71 14.10 5.18
CA ASP A 528 -12.50 13.95 5.98
C ASP A 528 -12.23 15.23 6.79
N PHE A 529 -12.58 16.43 6.29
CA PHE A 529 -12.51 17.67 7.07
C PHE A 529 -13.31 17.62 8.36
N MET A 530 -14.50 17.04 8.32
CA MET A 530 -15.33 16.90 9.50
C MET A 530 -14.80 15.83 10.45
N ILE A 531 -14.33 14.71 9.91
CA ILE A 531 -13.80 13.57 10.69
C ILE A 531 -12.59 14.02 11.50
N VAL A 532 -11.56 14.57 10.84
CA VAL A 532 -10.35 15.02 11.54
C VAL A 532 -10.59 16.19 12.49
N ALA A 533 -11.56 17.09 12.18
CA ALA A 533 -11.95 18.16 13.09
C ALA A 533 -12.65 17.61 14.36
N LEU A 534 -13.49 16.59 14.22
CA LEU A 534 -14.12 15.90 15.36
C LEU A 534 -13.12 15.13 16.20
N ASP A 535 -12.14 14.48 15.56
CA ASP A 535 -11.05 13.76 16.26
C ASP A 535 -10.20 14.74 17.09
N LEU A 536 -9.87 15.91 16.55
CA LEU A 536 -9.16 16.94 17.33
C LEU A 536 -10.01 17.49 18.46
N LEU A 537 -11.32 17.70 18.26
CA LEU A 537 -12.24 18.11 19.35
C LEU A 537 -12.32 17.04 20.43
N SER A 538 -12.28 15.75 20.07
CA SER A 538 -12.20 14.65 21.02
C SER A 538 -10.89 14.67 21.81
N GLY A 539 -9.75 14.82 21.14
CA GLY A 539 -8.44 14.95 21.80
C GLY A 539 -8.36 16.16 22.74
N LEU A 540 -8.98 17.30 22.36
CA LEU A 540 -9.10 18.46 23.26
C LEU A 540 -9.96 18.15 24.49
N ALA A 541 -11.07 17.42 24.31
CA ALA A 541 -11.94 17.05 25.43
C ALA A 541 -11.25 16.08 26.38
N GLU A 542 -10.50 15.11 25.86
CA GLU A 542 -9.74 14.15 26.64
C GLU A 542 -8.58 14.83 27.39
N GLY A 543 -7.80 15.65 26.70
CA GLY A 543 -6.61 16.29 27.30
C GLY A 543 -6.93 17.38 28.30
N LEU A 544 -8.02 18.16 28.07
CA LEU A 544 -8.35 19.33 28.87
C LEU A 544 -9.43 19.10 29.92
N ASP A 545 -10.16 17.99 29.86
CA ASP A 545 -11.20 17.59 30.80
C ASP A 545 -12.17 18.77 31.10
N ILE A 546 -12.34 19.14 32.36
CA ILE A 546 -13.27 20.22 32.79
C ILE A 546 -12.94 21.60 32.18
N HIS A 547 -11.71 21.85 31.76
CA HIS A 547 -11.28 23.14 31.25
C HIS A 547 -11.92 23.49 29.88
N ILE A 548 -12.39 22.49 29.11
CA ILE A 548 -13.08 22.72 27.84
C ILE A 548 -14.56 23.11 28.00
N GLU A 549 -15.16 22.86 29.20
CA GLU A 549 -16.60 23.02 29.45
C GLU A 549 -17.10 24.42 29.07
N ARG A 550 -16.34 25.47 29.34
CA ARG A 550 -16.68 26.83 28.99
C ARG A 550 -16.79 27.06 27.47
N LEU A 551 -15.90 26.45 26.69
CA LEU A 551 -15.89 26.55 25.24
C LEU A 551 -17.08 25.78 24.65
N VAL A 552 -17.35 24.60 25.15
CA VAL A 552 -18.51 23.77 24.76
C VAL A 552 -19.81 24.53 25.05
N ALA A 553 -19.96 25.09 26.26
CA ALA A 553 -21.17 25.84 26.67
C ALA A 553 -21.39 27.10 25.85
N SER A 554 -20.33 27.73 25.33
CA SER A 554 -20.41 28.96 24.51
C SER A 554 -20.50 28.72 23.02
N SER A 555 -20.51 27.49 22.54
CA SER A 555 -20.54 27.10 21.13
C SER A 555 -21.80 26.30 20.79
N ASN A 556 -22.03 26.07 19.48
CA ASN A 556 -23.12 25.25 18.96
C ASN A 556 -22.71 23.77 18.73
N ILE A 557 -21.57 23.33 19.23
CA ILE A 557 -21.01 22.00 18.94
C ILE A 557 -22.00 20.86 19.29
N MET A 558 -22.70 20.94 20.43
CA MET A 558 -23.68 19.92 20.81
C MET A 558 -24.82 19.79 19.81
N HIS A 559 -25.23 20.90 19.20
CA HIS A 559 -26.24 20.92 18.12
C HIS A 559 -25.68 20.29 16.84
N LEU A 560 -24.44 20.63 16.47
CA LEU A 560 -23.77 20.06 15.30
C LEU A 560 -23.57 18.55 15.43
N LEU A 561 -23.12 18.07 16.60
CA LEU A 561 -23.00 16.63 16.88
C LEU A 561 -24.35 15.90 16.76
N TYR A 562 -25.42 16.50 17.27
CA TYR A 562 -26.76 15.95 17.09
C TYR A 562 -27.15 15.85 15.62
N GLN A 563 -26.85 16.87 14.82
CA GLN A 563 -27.08 16.84 13.37
C GLN A 563 -26.22 15.77 12.67
N CYS A 564 -24.95 15.61 13.03
CA CYS A 564 -24.09 14.56 12.50
C CYS A 564 -24.68 13.15 12.74
N VAL A 565 -25.21 12.90 13.94
CA VAL A 565 -25.86 11.61 14.27
C VAL A 565 -27.14 11.39 13.45
N GLN A 566 -27.93 12.44 13.20
CA GLN A 566 -29.16 12.33 12.40
C GLN A 566 -28.88 12.08 10.91
N VAL A 567 -27.86 12.71 10.37
CA VAL A 567 -27.41 12.51 8.98
C VAL A 567 -26.77 11.13 8.78
N ARG A 568 -26.41 10.42 9.86
CA ARG A 568 -25.82 9.07 9.85
C ARG A 568 -26.63 8.01 9.08
N PHE A 569 -27.93 8.18 8.89
CA PHE A 569 -28.74 7.29 8.06
C PHE A 569 -28.31 7.31 6.56
N TYR A 570 -27.57 8.34 6.13
CA TYR A 570 -27.07 8.52 4.76
C TYR A 570 -25.53 8.55 4.67
N LEU A 571 -24.85 8.64 5.80
CA LEU A 571 -23.40 8.61 5.89
C LEU A 571 -23.03 7.24 6.55
N ARG A 572 -22.54 6.27 5.79
CA ARG A 572 -21.81 5.15 6.37
C ARG A 572 -20.53 5.74 6.99
N LEU A 573 -20.59 6.01 8.29
CA LEU A 573 -19.43 6.20 9.16
C LEU A 573 -18.91 4.85 9.58
#